data_13d3ed9740976613a9015e9f7989bad7
#
_entry.id   13d3ed9740976613a9015e9f7989bad7
#
_cell.length_a   1.000
_cell.length_b   1.000
_cell.length_c   1.000
_cell.angle_alpha   90.00
_cell.angle_beta   90.00
_cell.angle_gamma   90.00
#
_symmetry.space_group_name_H-M   'P 1'
#
loop_
_entity.id
_entity.type
_entity.pdbx_description
1 polymer ?
#
loop_
_entity_poly.entity_id
_entity_poly.type
_entity_poly.pdbx_seq_one_letter_code
_entity_poly.pdbx_strand_id
1 'polypeptide(L)'
;MKELHGTEWYGEYATLTDEHNDYVQIEYKCNGTGRLYDYTLFPGIDLIFMDFNCSDTFHEPIPNKNIIEIRHYQKGRVEFELRNNKVFHMKEGEFCINALANIPAAYSFPFGYSVGLSCVIDKDSVDVETQQIFSYYNIDVLNLGRELELEKKWFLCRTPQRLLHIFEELYAAKGVEERDY
;
A
#
# COMPACT_ATOMS: atom_id res chain seq x y z
N MET A 1 4.43 2.01 19.40
CA MET A 1 3.72 0.74 19.13
C MET A 1 3.95 0.40 17.67
N LYS A 2 4.93 -0.49 17.38
CA LYS A 2 5.52 -0.70 16.05
C LYS A 2 5.16 -2.10 15.54
N GLU A 3 3.87 -2.39 15.35
CA GLU A 3 3.45 -3.77 15.02
C GLU A 3 3.30 -4.06 13.53
N LEU A 4 3.18 -3.06 12.66
CA LEU A 4 3.21 -3.26 11.20
C LEU A 4 4.64 -3.37 10.64
N HIS A 5 5.63 -2.90 11.37
CA HIS A 5 7.03 -2.84 10.96
C HIS A 5 7.81 -4.16 11.11
N GLY A 6 7.15 -5.27 11.39
CA GLY A 6 7.79 -6.59 11.27
C GLY A 6 7.96 -6.95 9.80
N THR A 7 9.14 -7.45 9.43
CA THR A 7 9.41 -7.96 8.08
C THR A 7 8.39 -9.03 7.63
N GLU A 8 7.68 -9.65 8.55
CA GLU A 8 6.61 -10.62 8.30
C GLU A 8 5.46 -10.07 7.43
N TRP A 9 5.16 -8.77 7.53
CA TRP A 9 4.15 -8.12 6.70
C TRP A 9 4.56 -8.03 5.23
N TYR A 10 5.84 -7.74 4.99
CA TYR A 10 6.38 -7.53 3.64
C TYR A 10 6.87 -8.81 2.97
N GLY A 11 6.80 -9.95 3.65
CA GLY A 11 7.22 -11.24 3.12
C GLY A 11 8.73 -11.48 3.17
N GLU A 12 9.13 -12.63 2.63
CA GLU A 12 10.52 -13.13 2.71
C GLU A 12 11.54 -12.35 1.86
N TYR A 13 11.07 -11.53 0.93
CA TYR A 13 11.94 -10.71 0.07
C TYR A 13 12.36 -9.40 0.73
N ALA A 14 11.71 -9.01 1.80
CA ALA A 14 11.89 -7.72 2.45
C ALA A 14 12.97 -7.75 3.51
N THR A 15 13.76 -6.69 3.55
CA THR A 15 14.76 -6.46 4.59
C THR A 15 14.63 -5.02 5.07
N LEU A 16 14.49 -4.82 6.39
CA LEU A 16 14.57 -3.51 7.00
C LEU A 16 16.01 -3.01 6.88
N THR A 17 16.22 -1.90 6.18
CA THR A 17 17.57 -1.37 5.92
C THR A 17 17.89 -0.15 6.74
N ASP A 18 16.89 0.66 7.06
CA ASP A 18 17.06 1.86 7.87
C ASP A 18 15.80 2.17 8.68
N GLU A 19 15.97 2.78 9.84
CA GLU A 19 14.90 3.18 10.74
C GLU A 19 15.09 4.64 11.12
N HIS A 20 14.26 5.51 10.54
CA HIS A 20 14.21 6.92 10.84
C HIS A 20 13.14 7.23 11.91
N ASN A 21 13.11 8.48 12.41
CA ASN A 21 12.11 8.87 13.40
C ASN A 21 10.67 8.77 12.87
N ASP A 22 10.47 9.11 11.59
CA ASP A 22 9.15 9.29 10.98
C ASP A 22 8.79 8.15 10.02
N TYR A 23 9.77 7.37 9.53
CA TYR A 23 9.53 6.26 8.63
C TYR A 23 10.57 5.14 8.78
N VAL A 24 10.27 3.99 8.22
CA VAL A 24 11.23 2.90 8.03
C VAL A 24 11.45 2.66 6.54
N GLN A 25 12.72 2.39 6.18
CA GLN A 25 13.07 1.99 4.82
C GLN A 25 13.22 0.48 4.74
N ILE A 26 12.60 -0.08 3.72
CA ILE A 26 12.61 -1.52 3.44
C ILE A 26 13.11 -1.73 2.03
N GLU A 27 14.08 -2.63 1.88
CA GLU A 27 14.57 -3.06 0.57
C GLU A 27 14.08 -4.47 0.24
N TYR A 28 13.69 -4.65 -1.02
CA TYR A 28 13.30 -5.95 -1.56
C TYR A 28 14.46 -6.60 -2.30
N LYS A 29 14.73 -7.84 -1.97
CA LYS A 29 15.71 -8.66 -2.69
C LYS A 29 15.14 -9.02 -4.07
N CYS A 30 15.67 -8.39 -5.10
CA CYS A 30 15.24 -8.57 -6.48
C CYS A 30 16.41 -8.36 -7.47
N ASN A 31 16.18 -8.72 -8.73
CA ASN A 31 17.12 -8.42 -9.82
C ASN A 31 16.91 -6.97 -10.28
N GLY A 32 17.51 -6.03 -9.57
CA GLY A 32 17.33 -4.61 -9.72
C GLY A 32 17.22 -3.90 -8.37
N THR A 33 16.31 -2.95 -8.24
CA THR A 33 16.05 -2.24 -6.99
C THR A 33 14.57 -2.28 -6.66
N GLY A 34 14.24 -2.52 -5.38
CA GLY A 34 12.90 -2.41 -4.84
C GLY A 34 12.97 -1.77 -3.48
N ARG A 35 12.30 -0.64 -3.29
CA ARG A 35 12.31 0.11 -2.03
C ARG A 35 10.90 0.49 -1.60
N LEU A 36 10.67 0.40 -0.30
CA LEU A 36 9.49 0.93 0.35
C LEU A 36 9.93 1.93 1.42
N TYR A 37 9.10 2.95 1.60
CA TYR A 37 9.22 3.93 2.67
C TYR A 37 7.87 3.94 3.39
N ASP A 38 7.87 3.43 4.61
CA ASP A 38 6.67 3.19 5.41
C ASP A 38 6.57 4.20 6.55
N TYR A 39 5.57 5.07 6.47
CA TYR A 39 5.26 6.14 7.42
C TYR A 39 4.03 5.75 8.25
N THR A 40 4.19 5.59 9.56
CA THR A 40 3.04 5.43 10.45
C THR A 40 2.37 6.78 10.68
N LEU A 41 1.17 6.96 10.14
CA LEU A 41 0.39 8.20 10.28
C LEU A 41 -0.40 8.23 11.58
N PHE A 42 -1.04 7.10 11.91
CA PHE A 42 -1.83 6.88 13.12
C PHE A 42 -1.68 5.44 13.58
N PRO A 43 -2.03 5.09 14.83
CA PRO A 43 -2.12 3.69 15.23
C PRO A 43 -2.99 2.88 14.24
N GLY A 44 -2.38 1.88 13.61
CA GLY A 44 -3.04 1.04 12.61
C GLY A 44 -3.23 1.66 11.22
N ILE A 45 -2.64 2.82 10.92
CA ILE A 45 -2.71 3.46 9.60
C ILE A 45 -1.32 3.87 9.14
N ASP A 46 -0.86 3.23 8.07
CA ASP A 46 0.44 3.49 7.47
C ASP A 46 0.30 3.99 6.03
N LEU A 47 1.22 4.86 5.63
CA LEU A 47 1.38 5.33 4.27
C LEU A 47 2.71 4.82 3.73
N ILE A 48 2.65 4.00 2.69
CA ILE A 48 3.81 3.31 2.14
C ILE A 48 4.06 3.81 0.72
N PHE A 49 5.21 4.42 0.48
CA PHE A 49 5.67 4.72 -0.88
C PHE A 49 6.47 3.54 -1.42
N MET A 50 6.24 3.21 -2.67
CA MET A 50 6.84 2.07 -3.37
C MET A 50 7.61 2.56 -4.59
N ASP A 51 8.86 2.12 -4.71
CA ASP A 51 9.71 2.38 -5.88
C ASP A 51 10.42 1.08 -6.28
N PHE A 52 9.98 0.49 -7.37
CA PHE A 52 10.53 -0.73 -7.94
C PHE A 52 11.11 -0.48 -9.33
N ASN A 53 12.34 -0.92 -9.52
CA ASN A 53 13.01 -1.01 -10.82
C ASN A 53 13.55 -2.44 -10.97
N CYS A 54 12.64 -3.37 -11.21
CA CYS A 54 12.88 -4.79 -11.37
C CYS A 54 11.70 -5.45 -12.09
N SER A 55 11.92 -6.65 -12.64
CA SER A 55 10.88 -7.43 -13.34
C SER A 55 10.52 -8.74 -12.62
N ASP A 56 10.96 -8.89 -11.39
CA ASP A 56 10.70 -10.09 -10.60
C ASP A 56 9.22 -10.21 -10.22
N THR A 57 8.82 -11.44 -9.93
CA THR A 57 7.51 -11.74 -9.35
C THR A 57 7.67 -11.95 -7.86
N PHE A 58 6.86 -11.27 -7.08
CA PHE A 58 6.84 -11.37 -5.62
C PHE A 58 5.58 -12.11 -5.17
N HIS A 59 5.76 -13.04 -4.22
CA HIS A 59 4.64 -13.75 -3.61
C HIS A 59 4.28 -13.08 -2.29
N GLU A 60 3.02 -12.68 -2.16
CA GLU A 60 2.56 -12.05 -0.93
C GLU A 60 2.17 -13.11 0.11
N PRO A 61 2.66 -12.99 1.35
CA PRO A 61 2.17 -13.81 2.45
C PRO A 61 0.69 -13.46 2.71
N ILE A 62 -0.04 -14.36 3.37
CA ILE A 62 -1.35 -14.03 3.91
C ILE A 62 -1.11 -13.51 5.33
N PRO A 63 -1.18 -12.20 5.58
CA PRO A 63 -1.05 -11.71 6.94
C PRO A 63 -2.29 -12.12 7.74
N ASN A 64 -2.09 -12.46 9.00
CA ASN A 64 -3.19 -12.74 9.94
C ASN A 64 -3.70 -11.41 10.55
N LYS A 65 -4.21 -10.52 9.70
CA LYS A 65 -4.64 -9.17 10.08
C LYS A 65 -5.87 -8.74 9.30
N ASN A 66 -6.68 -7.86 9.89
CA ASN A 66 -7.91 -7.34 9.30
C ASN A 66 -7.66 -6.04 8.51
N ILE A 67 -7.06 -6.15 7.35
CA ILE A 67 -6.51 -5.05 6.60
C ILE A 67 -7.40 -4.61 5.44
N ILE A 68 -7.45 -3.30 5.26
CA ILE A 68 -7.88 -2.63 4.04
C ILE A 68 -6.67 -1.90 3.47
N GLU A 69 -6.51 -1.95 2.17
CA GLU A 69 -5.44 -1.28 1.47
C GLU A 69 -5.99 -0.42 0.32
N ILE A 70 -5.50 0.82 0.23
CA ILE A 70 -5.80 1.78 -0.84
C ILE A 70 -4.50 2.00 -1.59
N ARG A 71 -4.43 1.52 -2.84
CA ARG A 71 -3.23 1.64 -3.69
C ARG A 71 -3.44 2.61 -4.84
N HIS A 72 -2.43 3.40 -5.15
CA HIS A 72 -2.35 4.25 -6.33
C HIS A 72 -1.00 4.07 -7.03
N TYR A 73 -1.01 3.99 -8.36
CA TYR A 73 0.22 3.92 -9.13
C TYR A 73 0.44 5.19 -9.95
N GLN A 74 1.58 5.85 -9.69
CA GLN A 74 2.00 7.05 -10.39
C GLN A 74 2.66 6.72 -11.72
N LYS A 75 3.43 5.61 -11.76
CA LYS A 75 4.16 5.17 -12.97
C LYS A 75 4.18 3.65 -13.07
N GLY A 76 4.27 3.17 -14.29
CA GLY A 76 4.42 1.76 -14.58
C GLY A 76 3.11 0.99 -14.64
N ARG A 77 3.24 -0.33 -14.54
CA ARG A 77 2.13 -1.27 -14.53
C ARG A 77 2.43 -2.38 -13.54
N VAL A 78 1.42 -2.79 -12.81
CA VAL A 78 1.49 -3.94 -11.91
C VAL A 78 0.49 -4.98 -12.35
N GLU A 79 0.90 -6.23 -12.41
CA GLU A 79 0.03 -7.38 -12.61
C GLU A 79 -0.10 -8.14 -11.30
N PHE A 80 -1.33 -8.46 -10.95
CA PHE A 80 -1.69 -9.20 -9.76
C PHE A 80 -2.28 -10.55 -10.14
N GLU A 81 -1.70 -11.61 -9.59
CA GLU A 81 -2.25 -12.95 -9.67
C GLU A 81 -3.07 -13.24 -8.41
N LEU A 82 -4.37 -13.45 -8.58
CA LEU A 82 -5.26 -13.81 -7.48
C LEU A 82 -5.18 -15.31 -7.19
N ARG A 83 -5.51 -15.70 -5.95
CA ARG A 83 -5.50 -17.10 -5.50
C ARG A 83 -6.44 -18.04 -6.27
N ASN A 84 -7.38 -17.49 -7.05
CA ASN A 84 -8.27 -18.23 -7.94
C ASN A 84 -7.76 -18.29 -9.39
N ASN A 85 -6.46 -18.05 -9.61
CA ASN A 85 -5.75 -18.01 -10.89
C ASN A 85 -6.28 -16.94 -11.87
N LYS A 86 -6.98 -15.93 -11.38
CA LYS A 86 -7.33 -14.76 -12.16
C LYS A 86 -6.19 -13.75 -12.09
N VAL A 87 -5.86 -13.17 -13.22
CA VAL A 87 -4.89 -12.07 -13.33
C VAL A 87 -5.65 -10.79 -13.65
N PHE A 88 -5.30 -9.73 -12.96
CA PHE A 88 -5.71 -8.39 -13.34
C PHE A 88 -4.51 -7.44 -13.22
N HIS A 89 -4.64 -6.27 -13.78
CA HIS A 89 -3.55 -5.31 -13.76
C HIS A 89 -4.05 -3.92 -13.38
N MET A 90 -3.16 -3.18 -12.77
CA MET A 90 -3.27 -1.75 -12.58
C MET A 90 -2.18 -1.04 -13.38
N LYS A 91 -2.53 0.10 -13.92
CA LYS A 91 -1.63 0.96 -14.68
C LYS A 91 -1.59 2.37 -14.08
N GLU A 92 -0.69 3.15 -14.61
CA GLU A 92 -0.52 4.56 -14.28
C GLU A 92 -1.85 5.32 -14.22
N GLY A 93 -2.04 6.07 -13.14
CA GLY A 93 -3.24 6.88 -12.89
C GLY A 93 -4.47 6.09 -12.45
N GLU A 94 -4.33 4.82 -12.11
CA GLU A 94 -5.40 4.02 -11.50
C GLU A 94 -5.19 3.87 -10.00
N PHE A 95 -6.30 3.78 -9.26
CA PHE A 95 -6.27 3.39 -7.87
C PHE A 95 -7.24 2.25 -7.59
N CYS A 96 -6.94 1.49 -6.55
CA CYS A 96 -7.83 0.45 -6.07
C CYS A 96 -7.97 0.49 -4.55
N ILE A 97 -9.04 -0.14 -4.07
CA ILE A 97 -9.24 -0.46 -2.66
C ILE A 97 -9.54 -1.95 -2.58
N ASN A 98 -8.83 -2.64 -1.71
CA ASN A 98 -9.03 -4.07 -1.47
C ASN A 98 -8.97 -4.38 0.03
N ALA A 99 -9.61 -5.48 0.41
CA ALA A 99 -9.46 -6.05 1.75
C ALA A 99 -8.60 -7.31 1.68
N LEU A 100 -8.05 -7.69 2.83
CA LEU A 100 -7.19 -8.84 2.99
C LEU A 100 -7.79 -10.16 2.46
N ALA A 101 -9.11 -10.33 2.58
CA ALA A 101 -9.80 -11.53 2.06
C ALA A 101 -9.55 -11.79 0.57
N ASN A 102 -9.17 -10.74 -0.18
CA ASN A 102 -8.92 -10.77 -1.62
C ASN A 102 -7.48 -10.37 -1.98
N ILE A 103 -6.52 -10.54 -1.07
CA ILE A 103 -5.12 -10.21 -1.34
C ILE A 103 -4.58 -11.07 -2.50
N PRO A 104 -3.78 -10.52 -3.42
CA PRO A 104 -3.18 -11.32 -4.49
C PRO A 104 -2.26 -12.40 -3.93
N ALA A 105 -2.07 -13.47 -4.68
CA ALA A 105 -1.07 -14.48 -4.36
C ALA A 105 0.33 -14.02 -4.76
N ALA A 106 0.41 -13.23 -5.85
CA ALA A 106 1.64 -12.70 -6.36
C ALA A 106 1.40 -11.39 -7.13
N TYR A 107 2.45 -10.61 -7.28
CA TYR A 107 2.47 -9.44 -8.17
C TYR A 107 3.80 -9.31 -8.89
N SER A 108 3.77 -8.67 -10.06
CA SER A 108 4.93 -8.44 -10.90
C SER A 108 4.84 -7.10 -11.64
N PHE A 109 5.96 -6.64 -12.17
CA PHE A 109 6.09 -5.38 -12.90
C PHE A 109 6.47 -5.64 -14.36
N PRO A 110 5.49 -5.81 -15.28
CA PRO A 110 5.77 -6.22 -16.66
C PRO A 110 6.66 -5.25 -17.44
N PHE A 111 6.71 -3.98 -17.05
CA PHE A 111 7.57 -2.96 -17.66
C PHE A 111 8.94 -2.83 -16.99
N GLY A 112 9.22 -3.66 -15.98
CA GLY A 112 10.46 -3.61 -15.21
C GLY A 112 10.53 -2.45 -14.20
N TYR A 113 9.48 -1.66 -14.05
CA TYR A 113 9.41 -0.58 -13.07
C TYR A 113 7.98 -0.31 -12.60
N SER A 114 7.87 0.21 -11.39
CA SER A 114 6.61 0.71 -10.83
C SER A 114 6.87 1.71 -9.71
N VAL A 115 6.17 2.83 -9.72
CA VAL A 115 6.18 3.82 -8.64
C VAL A 115 4.74 4.02 -8.18
N GLY A 116 4.53 3.88 -6.89
CA GLY A 116 3.19 3.98 -6.32
C GLY A 116 3.20 4.31 -4.84
N LEU A 117 2.01 4.41 -4.28
CA LEU A 117 1.80 4.48 -2.84
C LEU A 117 0.64 3.57 -2.42
N SER A 118 0.69 3.15 -1.18
CA SER A 118 -0.37 2.39 -0.51
C SER A 118 -0.67 3.00 0.85
N CYS A 119 -1.96 3.22 1.13
CA CYS A 119 -2.41 3.48 2.50
C CYS A 119 -2.97 2.18 3.06
N VAL A 120 -2.36 1.68 4.12
CA VAL A 120 -2.71 0.43 4.79
C VAL A 120 -3.45 0.74 6.07
N ILE A 121 -4.61 0.12 6.27
CA ILE A 121 -5.43 0.28 7.47
C ILE A 121 -5.58 -1.09 8.13
N ASP A 122 -4.87 -1.32 9.23
CA ASP A 122 -5.05 -2.48 10.10
C ASP A 122 -6.15 -2.16 11.11
N LYS A 123 -7.37 -2.60 10.81
CA LYS A 123 -8.57 -2.27 11.62
C LYS A 123 -8.49 -2.74 13.07
N ASP A 124 -7.69 -3.76 13.34
CA ASP A 124 -7.55 -4.30 14.69
C ASP A 124 -6.58 -3.47 15.54
N SER A 125 -5.76 -2.64 14.89
CA SER A 125 -4.79 -1.74 15.54
C SER A 125 -5.24 -0.28 15.60
N VAL A 126 -6.34 0.11 14.93
CA VAL A 126 -6.89 1.47 14.96
C VAL A 126 -7.48 1.76 16.34
N ASP A 127 -6.92 2.72 17.07
CA ASP A 127 -7.37 3.09 18.39
C ASP A 127 -8.61 3.99 18.39
N VAL A 128 -9.19 4.22 19.57
CA VAL A 128 -10.42 5.02 19.74
C VAL A 128 -10.20 6.49 19.35
N GLU A 129 -9.03 7.04 19.60
CA GLU A 129 -8.71 8.44 19.27
C GLU A 129 -8.67 8.62 17.75
N THR A 130 -7.99 7.74 17.05
CA THR A 130 -7.96 7.69 15.58
C THR A 130 -9.36 7.54 15.00
N GLN A 131 -10.19 6.63 15.54
CA GLN A 131 -11.59 6.48 15.12
C GLN A 131 -12.39 7.77 15.29
N GLN A 132 -12.20 8.52 16.40
CA GLN A 132 -12.89 9.79 16.63
C GLN A 132 -12.48 10.85 15.59
N ILE A 133 -11.19 10.93 15.23
CA ILE A 133 -10.69 11.83 14.18
C ILE A 133 -11.40 11.54 12.85
N PHE A 134 -11.44 10.29 12.43
CA PHE A 134 -12.11 9.91 11.19
C PHE A 134 -13.65 10.14 11.24
N SER A 135 -14.27 9.87 12.39
CA SER A 135 -15.71 10.10 12.58
C SER A 135 -16.09 11.58 12.47
N TYR A 136 -15.21 12.49 12.87
CA TYR A 136 -15.40 13.93 12.68
C TYR A 136 -15.58 14.30 11.19
N TYR A 137 -14.92 13.56 10.29
CA TYR A 137 -15.06 13.71 8.84
C TYR A 137 -16.14 12.80 8.23
N ASN A 138 -16.98 12.18 9.03
CA ASN A 138 -18.01 11.21 8.63
C ASN A 138 -17.41 9.97 7.93
N ILE A 139 -16.23 9.53 8.34
CA ILE A 139 -15.58 8.33 7.85
C ILE A 139 -15.64 7.26 8.94
N ASP A 140 -16.34 6.16 8.67
CA ASP A 140 -16.32 4.97 9.51
C ASP A 140 -15.21 4.02 9.00
N VAL A 141 -14.00 4.24 9.47
CA VAL A 141 -12.81 3.51 9.02
C VAL A 141 -12.91 2.01 9.25
N LEU A 142 -13.59 1.57 10.32
CA LEU A 142 -13.75 0.15 10.64
C LEU A 142 -14.77 -0.55 9.72
N ASN A 143 -15.76 0.18 9.22
CA ASN A 143 -16.80 -0.36 8.33
C ASN A 143 -16.56 -0.11 6.85
N LEU A 144 -15.47 0.57 6.48
CA LEU A 144 -15.16 0.91 5.09
C LEU A 144 -15.17 -0.32 4.16
N GLY A 145 -14.63 -1.45 4.62
CA GLY A 145 -14.62 -2.71 3.85
C GLY A 145 -16.02 -3.24 3.55
N ARG A 146 -16.95 -3.11 4.50
CA ARG A 146 -18.33 -3.55 4.35
C ARG A 146 -19.11 -2.61 3.42
N GLU A 147 -18.95 -1.31 3.58
CA GLU A 147 -19.62 -0.30 2.74
C GLU A 147 -19.25 -0.44 1.26
N LEU A 148 -17.99 -0.78 0.99
CA LEU A 148 -17.49 -1.00 -0.38
C LEU A 148 -17.60 -2.46 -0.86
N GLU A 149 -18.13 -3.38 -0.03
CA GLU A 149 -18.21 -4.83 -0.32
C GLU A 149 -16.85 -5.47 -0.66
N LEU A 150 -15.77 -5.03 -0.02
CA LEU A 150 -14.39 -5.43 -0.36
C LEU A 150 -14.10 -6.92 -0.10
N GLU A 151 -14.90 -7.61 0.68
CA GLU A 151 -14.81 -9.08 0.85
C GLU A 151 -15.12 -9.84 -0.45
N LYS A 152 -15.92 -9.24 -1.34
CA LYS A 152 -16.40 -9.89 -2.56
C LYS A 152 -15.67 -9.41 -3.81
N LYS A 153 -15.16 -8.17 -3.79
CA LYS A 153 -14.61 -7.51 -4.97
C LYS A 153 -13.53 -6.50 -4.61
N TRP A 154 -12.64 -6.25 -5.54
CA TRP A 154 -11.79 -5.07 -5.52
C TRP A 154 -12.58 -3.87 -6.05
N PHE A 155 -12.38 -2.72 -5.43
CA PHE A 155 -12.77 -1.46 -6.04
C PHE A 155 -11.59 -0.96 -6.87
N LEU A 156 -11.73 -0.91 -8.18
CA LEU A 156 -10.69 -0.47 -9.11
C LEU A 156 -11.27 0.55 -10.07
N CYS A 157 -10.65 1.70 -10.20
CA CYS A 157 -11.02 2.68 -11.21
C CYS A 157 -9.85 3.61 -11.58
N ARG A 158 -10.03 4.35 -12.68
CA ARG A 158 -9.16 5.48 -12.97
C ARG A 158 -9.35 6.55 -11.90
N THR A 159 -8.23 7.12 -11.43
CA THR A 159 -8.25 8.12 -10.36
C THR A 159 -9.09 9.34 -10.77
N PRO A 160 -10.17 9.67 -10.05
CA PRO A 160 -10.94 10.88 -10.31
C PRO A 160 -10.07 12.12 -10.13
N GLN A 161 -10.32 13.17 -10.92
CA GLN A 161 -9.53 14.42 -10.91
C GLN A 161 -9.35 15.01 -9.51
N ARG A 162 -10.40 14.96 -8.68
CA ARG A 162 -10.36 15.47 -7.30
C ARG A 162 -9.43 14.68 -6.36
N LEU A 163 -9.19 13.39 -6.63
CA LEU A 163 -8.26 12.55 -5.86
C LEU A 163 -6.84 12.62 -6.44
N LEU A 164 -6.70 12.85 -7.73
CA LEU A 164 -5.41 12.93 -8.40
C LEU A 164 -4.53 13.99 -7.75
N HIS A 165 -5.08 15.18 -7.48
CA HIS A 165 -4.38 16.27 -6.80
C HIS A 165 -3.83 15.85 -5.42
N ILE A 166 -4.61 15.10 -4.63
CA ILE A 166 -4.16 14.60 -3.32
C ILE A 166 -2.97 13.65 -3.47
N PHE A 167 -3.05 12.72 -4.42
CA PHE A 167 -1.92 11.81 -4.68
C PHE A 167 -0.68 12.55 -5.19
N GLU A 168 -0.84 13.55 -6.06
CA GLU A 168 0.26 14.39 -6.53
C GLU A 168 0.95 15.15 -5.38
N GLU A 169 0.19 15.68 -4.43
CA GLU A 169 0.74 16.33 -3.23
C GLU A 169 1.51 15.35 -2.33
N LEU A 170 0.99 14.12 -2.13
CA LEU A 170 1.69 13.10 -1.36
C LEU A 170 3.02 12.70 -2.00
N TYR A 171 3.06 12.49 -3.32
CA TYR A 171 4.31 12.20 -4.03
C TYR A 171 5.30 13.36 -3.99
N ALA A 172 4.80 14.61 -4.06
CA ALA A 172 5.63 15.79 -3.97
C ALA A 172 6.25 15.97 -2.57
N ALA A 173 5.50 15.67 -1.52
CA ALA A 173 5.99 15.71 -0.14
C ALA A 173 7.17 14.76 0.06
N LYS A 174 7.05 13.50 -0.38
CA LYS A 174 8.17 12.54 -0.35
C LYS A 174 9.41 13.04 -1.11
N GLY A 175 9.22 13.62 -2.30
CA GLY A 175 10.33 14.12 -3.11
C GLY A 175 11.06 15.32 -2.52
N VAL A 176 10.47 16.06 -1.57
CA VAL A 176 11.14 17.14 -0.82
C VAL A 176 12.06 16.54 0.24
N GLU A 177 11.61 15.53 0.98
CA GLU A 177 12.43 14.85 1.99
C GLU A 177 13.71 14.22 1.39
N GLU A 178 13.63 13.63 0.19
CA GLU A 178 14.79 13.06 -0.51
C GLU A 178 15.83 14.11 -0.98
N ARG A 179 15.51 15.41 -1.00
CA ARG A 179 16.42 16.47 -1.42
C ARG A 179 17.19 17.13 -0.28
N ASP A 180 16.78 16.91 0.95
CA ASP A 180 17.38 17.52 2.15
C ASP A 180 18.46 16.64 2.77
N TYR A 181 18.86 15.55 2.13
CA TYR A 181 19.98 14.65 2.46
C TYR A 181 20.89 14.54 1.21
#